data_82dc93ed85b879718be8877c9993ec12
#
_entry.id   82dc93ed85b879718be8877c9993ec12
#
_cell.length_a   1.000
_cell.length_b   1.000
_cell.length_c   1.000
_cell.angle_alpha   90.00
_cell.angle_beta   90.00
_cell.angle_gamma   90.00
#
_symmetry.space_group_name_H-M   'P 1'
#
loop_
_entity.id
_entity.type
_entity.pdbx_description
1 polymer ?
#
loop_
_entity_poly.entity_id
_entity_poly.type
_entity_poly.pdbx_seq_one_letter_code
_entity_poly.pdbx_strand_id
1 'polypeptide(L)'
;ESRGLGDVYKRQKHYRVEGITFAIGIYTNLSMDHIGPGEHRSFREYACCKKRLFERSRMICINADDKYHGFMTANLEAPVYTYGIEQPCDVKAEHIVYERSSRGLNVTYQTTGWIKDEIVLKMPGTANVYNSLAAMEAAHLLGISPETIRKTLRNVSVKGRIEEVRISDKFDVVIDYAHNAASLESLIKTLRQYQPKRLVLLFGCGGNRSPLRRYQMLSLIHISE
;
A
#
# COMPACT_ATOMS: atom_id res chain seq x y z
N GLU A 1 -0.98 20.64 -8.63
CA GLU A 1 -0.38 19.94 -7.48
C GLU A 1 -1.15 18.65 -7.20
N SER A 2 -0.50 17.54 -7.39
CA SER A 2 -0.98 16.25 -6.89
C SER A 2 -0.95 16.29 -5.36
N ARG A 3 -2.03 16.73 -4.76
CA ARG A 3 -2.23 16.66 -3.32
C ARG A 3 -2.54 15.21 -2.97
N GLY A 4 -1.49 14.48 -2.63
CA GLY A 4 -1.54 13.05 -2.39
C GLY A 4 -2.56 12.62 -1.36
N LEU A 5 -2.94 11.35 -1.42
CA LEU A 5 -3.83 10.63 -0.50
C LEU A 5 -3.51 10.79 1.00
N GLY A 6 -2.29 11.21 1.37
CA GLY A 6 -1.90 11.56 2.74
C GLY A 6 -2.68 12.70 3.39
N ASP A 7 -3.45 13.44 2.61
CA ASP A 7 -4.28 14.55 3.10
C ASP A 7 -5.67 14.12 3.60
N VAL A 8 -6.08 12.88 3.35
CA VAL A 8 -7.42 12.40 3.70
C VAL A 8 -7.64 12.41 5.21
N TYR A 9 -6.66 11.97 6.01
CA TYR A 9 -6.82 11.97 7.47
C TYR A 9 -6.89 13.39 8.06
N LYS A 10 -6.11 14.35 7.55
CA LYS A 10 -6.21 15.76 7.94
C LYS A 10 -7.57 16.34 7.56
N ARG A 11 -8.09 15.96 6.40
CA ARG A 11 -9.42 16.37 5.95
C ARG A 11 -10.51 15.79 6.83
N GLN A 12 -10.40 14.54 7.27
CA GLN A 12 -11.34 13.91 8.19
C GLN A 12 -11.32 14.57 9.58
N LYS A 13 -10.13 14.83 10.16
CA LYS A 13 -9.98 15.52 11.43
C LYS A 13 -10.57 16.94 11.40
N HIS A 14 -10.46 17.63 10.28
CA HIS A 14 -10.97 18.98 10.09
C HIS A 14 -12.36 19.03 9.43
N TYR A 15 -13.11 17.92 9.44
CA TYR A 15 -14.47 17.83 8.89
C TYR A 15 -14.62 18.24 7.42
N ARG A 16 -13.51 18.24 6.64
CA ARG A 16 -13.52 18.68 5.23
C ARG A 16 -14.23 17.73 4.28
N VAL A 17 -14.59 16.53 4.75
CA VAL A 17 -15.36 15.52 4.01
C VAL A 17 -16.73 15.30 4.63
N GLU A 18 -17.16 16.21 5.51
CA GLU A 18 -18.50 16.17 6.12
C GLU A 18 -19.57 16.38 5.07
N GLY A 19 -20.67 15.63 5.16
CA GLY A 19 -21.73 15.66 4.15
C GLY A 19 -21.46 14.85 2.87
N ILE A 20 -20.26 14.28 2.70
CA ILE A 20 -19.96 13.41 1.57
C ILE A 20 -20.25 11.95 1.95
N THR A 21 -21.03 11.26 1.11
CA THR A 21 -21.21 9.80 1.18
C THR A 21 -20.36 9.17 0.08
N PHE A 22 -19.48 8.25 0.46
CA PHE A 22 -18.60 7.56 -0.48
C PHE A 22 -19.27 6.29 -1.01
N ALA A 23 -19.07 5.98 -2.27
CA ALA A 23 -19.53 4.72 -2.84
C ALA A 23 -18.80 3.54 -2.18
N ILE A 24 -17.48 3.64 -2.04
CA ILE A 24 -16.62 2.62 -1.44
C ILE A 24 -15.60 3.28 -0.52
N GLY A 25 -15.48 2.78 0.71
CA GLY A 25 -14.37 3.06 1.61
C GLY A 25 -13.33 1.93 1.55
N ILE A 26 -12.08 2.26 1.26
CA ILE A 26 -11.01 1.25 1.17
C ILE A 26 -10.08 1.39 2.36
N TYR A 27 -9.85 0.29 3.07
CA TYR A 27 -8.88 0.17 4.16
C TYR A 27 -7.71 -0.71 3.76
N THR A 28 -6.52 -0.15 3.76
CA THR A 28 -5.28 -0.87 3.42
C THR A 28 -4.52 -1.35 4.64
N ASN A 29 -4.20 -0.47 5.54
CA ASN A 29 -3.48 -0.77 6.78
C ASN A 29 -3.54 0.39 7.77
N LEU A 30 -3.16 0.11 9.02
CA LEU A 30 -2.96 1.11 10.06
C LEU A 30 -1.67 0.85 10.83
N SER A 31 -0.76 1.81 10.81
CA SER A 31 0.48 1.79 11.58
C SER A 31 0.56 3.00 12.51
N MET A 32 1.44 2.91 13.53
CA MET A 32 1.73 4.05 14.40
C MET A 32 2.44 5.14 13.61
N ASP A 33 1.67 6.13 13.16
CA ASP A 33 2.16 7.32 12.48
C ASP A 33 1.25 8.50 12.86
N HIS A 34 1.68 9.72 12.58
CA HIS A 34 0.87 10.93 12.81
C HIS A 34 0.42 11.15 14.27
N ILE A 35 1.25 10.75 15.24
CA ILE A 35 1.04 11.01 16.68
C ILE A 35 2.07 12.02 17.15
N GLY A 36 1.63 13.19 17.60
CA GLY A 36 2.54 14.24 18.07
C GLY A 36 1.93 15.64 18.12
N PRO A 37 2.72 16.67 18.47
CA PRO A 37 2.26 18.05 18.50
C PRO A 37 1.71 18.50 17.13
N GLY A 38 0.46 18.95 17.11
CA GLY A 38 -0.23 19.35 15.87
C GLY A 38 -0.86 18.20 15.05
N GLU A 39 -0.71 16.97 15.51
CA GLU A 39 -1.30 15.76 14.92
C GLU A 39 -2.32 15.13 15.89
N HIS A 40 -2.46 13.79 15.91
CA HIS A 40 -3.34 13.10 16.84
C HIS A 40 -2.70 12.98 18.23
N ARG A 41 -3.52 13.09 19.28
CA ARG A 41 -3.08 12.95 20.69
C ARG A 41 -2.75 11.50 21.06
N SER A 42 -3.37 10.54 20.37
CA SER A 42 -3.18 9.12 20.61
C SER A 42 -3.45 8.30 19.35
N PHE A 43 -2.92 7.08 19.35
CA PHE A 43 -3.21 6.11 18.28
C PHE A 43 -4.73 5.80 18.18
N ARG A 44 -5.42 5.75 19.31
CA ARG A 44 -6.88 5.52 19.33
C ARG A 44 -7.64 6.66 18.63
N GLU A 45 -7.28 7.91 18.89
CA GLU A 45 -7.87 9.06 18.20
C GLU A 45 -7.63 8.96 16.68
N TYR A 46 -6.40 8.64 16.28
CA TYR A 46 -6.04 8.43 14.88
C TYR A 46 -6.86 7.32 14.22
N ALA A 47 -6.96 6.15 14.86
CA ALA A 47 -7.76 5.03 14.37
C ALA A 47 -9.25 5.39 14.26
N CYS A 48 -9.82 6.05 15.28
CA CYS A 48 -11.21 6.53 15.24
C CYS A 48 -11.45 7.53 14.11
N CYS A 49 -10.50 8.45 13.87
CA CYS A 49 -10.60 9.37 12.74
C CYS A 49 -10.66 8.65 11.39
N LYS A 50 -9.81 7.62 11.19
CA LYS A 50 -9.83 6.82 9.95
C LYS A 50 -11.14 6.05 9.80
N LYS A 51 -11.68 5.50 10.89
CA LYS A 51 -12.93 4.75 10.89
C LYS A 51 -14.11 5.57 10.38
N ARG A 52 -14.16 6.88 10.62
CA ARG A 52 -15.23 7.77 10.13
C ARG A 52 -15.41 7.73 8.59
N LEU A 53 -14.39 7.34 7.83
CA LEU A 53 -14.54 7.11 6.39
C LEU A 53 -15.57 6.01 6.13
N PHE A 54 -15.45 4.91 6.86
CA PHE A 54 -16.28 3.72 6.67
C PHE A 54 -17.72 3.94 7.15
N GLU A 55 -17.91 4.74 8.20
CA GLU A 55 -19.25 5.19 8.67
C GLU A 55 -20.01 5.98 7.61
N ARG A 56 -19.31 6.51 6.59
CA ARG A 56 -19.85 7.31 5.49
C ARG A 56 -19.74 6.63 4.13
N SER A 57 -19.41 5.35 4.12
CA SER A 57 -19.26 4.56 2.89
C SER A 57 -20.44 3.62 2.71
N ARG A 58 -20.91 3.48 1.48
CA ARG A 58 -21.99 2.55 1.14
C ARG A 58 -21.51 1.11 1.10
N MET A 59 -20.23 0.90 0.79
CA MET A 59 -19.56 -0.39 0.76
C MET A 59 -18.17 -0.21 1.37
N ILE A 60 -17.63 -1.25 1.99
CA ILE A 60 -16.31 -1.23 2.63
C ILE A 60 -15.47 -2.34 2.03
N CYS A 61 -14.28 -1.99 1.54
CA CYS A 61 -13.27 -2.92 1.08
C CYS A 61 -12.11 -2.91 2.08
N ILE A 62 -11.81 -4.03 2.73
CA ILE A 62 -10.88 -4.09 3.87
C ILE A 62 -9.82 -5.17 3.73
N ASN A 63 -8.58 -4.83 4.10
CA ASN A 63 -7.49 -5.79 4.23
C ASN A 63 -7.72 -6.69 5.45
N ALA A 64 -8.01 -7.97 5.22
CA ALA A 64 -8.27 -8.96 6.27
C ALA A 64 -7.02 -9.30 7.09
N ASP A 65 -5.82 -9.08 6.54
CA ASP A 65 -4.56 -9.39 7.20
C ASP A 65 -4.10 -8.28 8.15
N ASP A 66 -4.70 -7.09 8.09
CA ASP A 66 -4.36 -6.02 9.03
C ASP A 66 -5.03 -6.27 10.39
N LYS A 67 -4.24 -6.23 11.46
CA LYS A 67 -4.71 -6.51 12.84
C LYS A 67 -5.84 -5.61 13.35
N TYR A 68 -6.04 -4.45 12.71
CA TYR A 68 -7.09 -3.50 13.08
C TYR A 68 -8.35 -3.62 12.21
N HIS A 69 -8.41 -4.58 11.28
CA HIS A 69 -9.58 -4.74 10.40
C HIS A 69 -10.88 -4.88 11.20
N GLY A 70 -10.90 -5.66 12.27
CA GLY A 70 -12.07 -5.83 13.14
C GLY A 70 -12.49 -4.54 13.85
N PHE A 71 -11.53 -3.72 14.30
CA PHE A 71 -11.84 -2.40 14.86
C PHE A 71 -12.45 -1.46 13.81
N MET A 72 -11.94 -1.50 12.59
CA MET A 72 -12.40 -0.63 11.50
C MET A 72 -13.81 -0.96 11.04
N THR A 73 -14.22 -2.23 11.13
CA THR A 73 -15.55 -2.69 10.69
C THR A 73 -16.58 -2.82 11.81
N ALA A 74 -16.16 -2.76 13.07
CA ALA A 74 -17.07 -2.92 14.22
C ALA A 74 -18.22 -1.91 14.18
N ASN A 75 -19.47 -2.38 14.39
CA ASN A 75 -20.69 -1.58 14.45
C ASN A 75 -20.97 -0.75 13.17
N LEU A 76 -20.55 -1.23 12.00
CA LEU A 76 -20.91 -0.64 10.72
C LEU A 76 -22.04 -1.45 10.07
N GLU A 77 -23.00 -0.75 9.45
CA GLU A 77 -24.11 -1.37 8.73
C GLU A 77 -23.79 -1.67 7.26
N ALA A 78 -22.82 -0.96 6.71
CA ALA A 78 -22.40 -1.12 5.32
C ALA A 78 -21.80 -2.53 5.08
N PRO A 79 -22.10 -3.17 3.94
CA PRO A 79 -21.51 -4.44 3.58
C PRO A 79 -19.97 -4.35 3.49
N VAL A 80 -19.30 -5.37 4.05
CA VAL A 80 -17.85 -5.45 4.13
C VAL A 80 -17.37 -6.53 3.17
N TYR A 81 -16.43 -6.18 2.30
CA TYR A 81 -15.75 -7.05 1.36
C TYR A 81 -14.27 -7.10 1.72
N THR A 82 -13.69 -8.28 1.72
CA THR A 82 -12.37 -8.54 2.28
C THR A 82 -11.36 -8.94 1.20
N TYR A 83 -10.14 -8.49 1.37
CA TYR A 83 -9.03 -8.95 0.54
C TYR A 83 -7.80 -9.22 1.40
N GLY A 84 -6.91 -10.11 0.94
CA GLY A 84 -5.72 -10.46 1.70
C GLY A 84 -4.81 -11.46 1.01
N ILE A 85 -3.77 -11.86 1.75
CA ILE A 85 -2.78 -12.87 1.34
C ILE A 85 -2.78 -14.04 2.33
N GLU A 86 -2.98 -13.76 3.62
CA GLU A 86 -2.83 -14.74 4.70
C GLU A 86 -4.17 -15.28 5.18
N GLN A 87 -5.08 -14.38 5.55
CA GLN A 87 -6.37 -14.74 6.16
C GLN A 87 -7.40 -15.16 5.10
N PRO A 88 -8.44 -15.94 5.48
CA PRO A 88 -9.60 -16.15 4.64
C PRO A 88 -10.28 -14.83 4.28
N CYS A 89 -10.57 -14.61 2.99
CA CYS A 89 -11.16 -13.37 2.48
C CYS A 89 -11.85 -13.60 1.14
N ASP A 90 -12.61 -12.60 0.66
CA ASP A 90 -13.42 -12.69 -0.56
C ASP A 90 -12.56 -12.74 -1.83
N VAL A 91 -11.43 -12.05 -1.84
CA VAL A 91 -10.39 -12.19 -2.86
C VAL A 91 -9.01 -12.33 -2.23
N LYS A 92 -8.31 -13.39 -2.56
CA LYS A 92 -7.01 -13.74 -1.97
C LYS A 92 -5.95 -13.88 -3.04
N ALA A 93 -4.72 -13.41 -2.73
CA ALA A 93 -3.54 -13.73 -3.54
C ALA A 93 -2.80 -14.94 -2.96
N GLU A 94 -2.48 -15.88 -3.82
CA GLU A 94 -1.71 -17.10 -3.49
C GLU A 94 -0.58 -17.28 -4.50
N HIS A 95 0.41 -18.12 -4.19
CA HIS A 95 1.54 -18.42 -5.07
C HIS A 95 2.26 -17.17 -5.61
N ILE A 96 2.60 -16.26 -4.68
CA ILE A 96 3.27 -15.00 -5.04
C ILE A 96 4.73 -15.28 -5.42
N VAL A 97 5.10 -14.89 -6.64
CA VAL A 97 6.45 -15.05 -7.20
C VAL A 97 7.03 -13.69 -7.56
N TYR A 98 8.25 -13.44 -7.12
CA TYR A 98 9.00 -12.23 -7.41
C TYR A 98 10.05 -12.54 -8.48
N GLU A 99 9.95 -11.88 -9.63
CA GLU A 99 10.76 -12.19 -10.79
C GLU A 99 11.50 -10.95 -11.31
N ARG A 100 12.79 -11.12 -11.59
CA ARG A 100 13.58 -10.18 -12.37
C ARG A 100 13.69 -10.68 -13.79
N SER A 101 13.18 -9.93 -14.74
CA SER A 101 13.26 -10.23 -16.17
C SER A 101 14.01 -9.13 -16.94
N SER A 102 14.23 -9.37 -18.22
CA SER A 102 14.75 -8.34 -19.13
C SER A 102 13.81 -7.13 -19.28
N ARG A 103 12.58 -7.23 -18.77
CA ARG A 103 11.57 -6.17 -18.79
C ARG A 103 11.41 -5.47 -17.45
N GLY A 104 12.21 -5.85 -16.44
CA GLY A 104 12.19 -5.28 -15.11
C GLY A 104 11.76 -6.23 -14.00
N LEU A 105 11.47 -5.65 -12.84
CA LEU A 105 11.00 -6.35 -11.66
C LEU A 105 9.49 -6.53 -11.75
N ASN A 106 9.02 -7.78 -11.64
CA ASN A 106 7.61 -8.11 -11.68
C ASN A 106 7.23 -8.90 -10.42
N VAL A 107 5.95 -8.89 -10.09
CA VAL A 107 5.36 -9.85 -9.16
C VAL A 107 4.17 -10.51 -9.83
N THR A 108 4.13 -11.84 -9.77
CA THR A 108 3.05 -12.65 -10.32
C THR A 108 2.39 -13.39 -9.17
N TYR A 109 1.07 -13.49 -9.17
CA TYR A 109 0.33 -14.26 -8.18
C TYR A 109 -0.97 -14.80 -8.77
N GLN A 110 -1.51 -15.84 -8.16
CA GLN A 110 -2.83 -16.38 -8.49
C GLN A 110 -3.88 -15.80 -7.54
N THR A 111 -5.06 -15.50 -8.05
CA THR A 111 -6.20 -15.09 -7.23
C THR A 111 -7.14 -16.24 -6.97
N THR A 112 -7.74 -16.26 -5.78
CA THR A 112 -8.86 -17.12 -5.42
C THR A 112 -10.01 -16.26 -4.88
N GLY A 113 -11.22 -16.82 -4.86
CA GLY A 113 -12.43 -16.10 -4.49
C GLY A 113 -13.34 -15.88 -5.71
N TRP A 114 -13.89 -14.67 -5.85
CA TRP A 114 -14.79 -14.33 -6.95
C TRP A 114 -14.09 -14.25 -8.32
N ILE A 115 -12.77 -14.07 -8.33
CA ILE A 115 -11.92 -14.14 -9.53
C ILE A 115 -10.82 -15.19 -9.31
N LYS A 116 -10.65 -16.07 -10.30
CA LYS A 116 -9.59 -17.09 -10.33
C LYS A 116 -8.76 -16.87 -11.56
N ASP A 117 -7.67 -16.13 -11.45
CA ASP A 117 -6.81 -15.73 -12.56
C ASP A 117 -5.35 -15.54 -12.10
N GLU A 118 -4.45 -15.51 -13.07
CA GLU A 118 -3.06 -15.12 -12.85
C GLU A 118 -2.91 -13.62 -13.09
N ILE A 119 -2.41 -12.92 -12.09
CA ILE A 119 -2.17 -11.48 -12.13
C ILE A 119 -0.67 -11.23 -12.21
N VAL A 120 -0.27 -10.44 -13.19
CA VAL A 120 1.11 -9.97 -13.38
C VAL A 120 1.16 -8.48 -13.12
N LEU A 121 1.95 -8.04 -12.14
CA LEU A 121 2.16 -6.63 -11.82
C LEU A 121 3.58 -6.23 -12.20
N LYS A 122 3.71 -5.09 -12.86
CA LYS A 122 5.01 -4.40 -13.07
C LYS A 122 5.43 -3.53 -11.88
N MET A 123 4.62 -3.48 -10.84
CA MET A 123 4.90 -2.78 -9.59
C MET A 123 5.37 -3.81 -8.57
N PRO A 124 6.66 -3.83 -8.24
CA PRO A 124 7.25 -4.87 -7.40
C PRO A 124 6.82 -4.75 -5.93
N GLY A 125 6.88 -5.88 -5.22
CA GLY A 125 6.73 -5.98 -3.78
C GLY A 125 5.35 -6.34 -3.27
N THR A 126 5.34 -6.97 -2.09
CA THR A 126 4.13 -7.46 -1.41
C THR A 126 3.10 -6.35 -1.15
N ALA A 127 3.57 -5.14 -0.83
CA ALA A 127 2.66 -4.00 -0.63
C ALA A 127 1.83 -3.70 -1.89
N ASN A 128 2.41 -3.88 -3.07
CA ASN A 128 1.69 -3.69 -4.33
C ASN A 128 0.75 -4.85 -4.66
N VAL A 129 1.01 -6.05 -4.15
CA VAL A 129 0.02 -7.14 -4.19
C VAL A 129 -1.22 -6.74 -3.39
N TYR A 130 -1.08 -6.27 -2.14
CA TYR A 130 -2.21 -5.75 -1.36
C TYR A 130 -2.92 -4.59 -2.04
N ASN A 131 -2.18 -3.63 -2.59
CA ASN A 131 -2.76 -2.49 -3.29
C ASN A 131 -3.55 -2.93 -4.54
N SER A 132 -3.07 -3.93 -5.27
CA SER A 132 -3.76 -4.46 -6.45
C SER A 132 -5.02 -5.23 -6.07
N LEU A 133 -5.00 -6.01 -4.97
CA LEU A 133 -6.18 -6.69 -4.44
C LEU A 133 -7.25 -5.67 -4.01
N ALA A 134 -6.87 -4.62 -3.30
CA ALA A 134 -7.76 -3.53 -2.92
C ALA A 134 -8.40 -2.84 -4.14
N ALA A 135 -7.60 -2.55 -5.16
CA ALA A 135 -8.08 -1.94 -6.39
C ALA A 135 -8.98 -2.89 -7.19
N MET A 136 -8.64 -4.18 -7.22
CA MET A 136 -9.41 -5.24 -7.87
C MET A 136 -10.78 -5.37 -7.23
N GLU A 137 -10.85 -5.49 -5.90
CA GLU A 137 -12.09 -5.59 -5.16
C GLU A 137 -12.97 -4.35 -5.37
N ALA A 138 -12.39 -3.16 -5.24
CA ALA A 138 -13.15 -1.92 -5.48
C ALA A 138 -13.67 -1.81 -6.92
N ALA A 139 -12.88 -2.20 -7.91
CA ALA A 139 -13.28 -2.20 -9.32
C ALA A 139 -14.42 -3.20 -9.58
N HIS A 140 -14.35 -4.39 -8.97
CA HIS A 140 -15.40 -5.40 -9.04
C HIS A 140 -16.72 -4.86 -8.49
N LEU A 141 -16.69 -4.25 -7.30
CA LEU A 141 -17.86 -3.64 -6.66
C LEU A 141 -18.47 -2.49 -7.49
N LEU A 142 -17.67 -1.87 -8.35
CA LEU A 142 -18.13 -0.87 -9.33
C LEU A 142 -18.60 -1.47 -10.66
N GLY A 143 -18.64 -2.80 -10.79
CA GLY A 143 -19.10 -3.49 -11.98
C GLY A 143 -18.10 -3.54 -13.13
N ILE A 144 -16.81 -3.30 -12.87
CA ILE A 144 -15.76 -3.43 -13.87
C ILE A 144 -15.47 -4.91 -14.14
N SER A 145 -15.38 -5.28 -15.43
CA SER A 145 -15.15 -6.68 -15.81
C SER A 145 -13.78 -7.19 -15.36
N PRO A 146 -13.65 -8.49 -14.98
CA PRO A 146 -12.38 -9.12 -14.62
C PRO A 146 -11.30 -8.95 -15.69
N GLU A 147 -11.67 -9.03 -16.97
CA GLU A 147 -10.74 -8.84 -18.09
C GLU A 147 -10.13 -7.43 -18.08
N THR A 148 -10.95 -6.40 -17.88
CA THR A 148 -10.51 -5.00 -17.81
C THR A 148 -9.60 -4.80 -16.61
N ILE A 149 -9.95 -5.35 -15.45
CA ILE A 149 -9.15 -5.30 -14.22
C ILE A 149 -7.76 -5.90 -14.48
N ARG A 150 -7.69 -7.13 -14.98
CA ARG A 150 -6.44 -7.83 -15.29
C ARG A 150 -5.56 -7.03 -16.28
N LYS A 151 -6.13 -6.57 -17.38
CA LYS A 151 -5.42 -5.78 -18.40
C LYS A 151 -4.85 -4.49 -17.82
N THR A 152 -5.60 -3.83 -16.96
CA THR A 152 -5.18 -2.57 -16.32
C THR A 152 -4.05 -2.83 -15.32
N LEU A 153 -4.19 -3.82 -14.44
CA LEU A 153 -3.18 -4.17 -13.45
C LEU A 153 -1.82 -4.53 -14.07
N ARG A 154 -1.84 -5.22 -15.22
CA ARG A 154 -0.62 -5.56 -15.97
C ARG A 154 0.16 -4.35 -16.47
N ASN A 155 -0.49 -3.20 -16.63
CA ASN A 155 0.09 -2.00 -17.23
C ASN A 155 0.21 -0.81 -16.27
N VAL A 156 -0.31 -0.94 -15.05
CA VAL A 156 -0.26 0.14 -14.07
C VAL A 156 1.17 0.37 -13.60
N SER A 157 1.52 1.64 -13.45
CA SER A 157 2.74 2.10 -12.79
C SER A 157 2.46 3.40 -12.06
N VAL A 158 3.19 3.66 -10.97
CA VAL A 158 3.05 4.88 -10.18
C VAL A 158 4.43 5.53 -10.05
N LYS A 159 4.57 6.74 -10.60
CA LYS A 159 5.83 7.49 -10.53
C LYS A 159 6.27 7.70 -9.08
N GLY A 160 7.57 7.47 -8.83
CA GLY A 160 8.17 7.59 -7.51
C GLY A 160 7.72 6.54 -6.48
N ARG A 161 7.16 5.41 -6.91
CA ARG A 161 6.76 4.27 -6.06
C ARG A 161 7.35 2.99 -6.62
N ILE A 162 8.54 2.64 -6.15
CA ILE A 162 9.37 1.55 -6.69
C ILE A 162 9.42 1.68 -8.23
N GLU A 163 9.61 2.91 -8.69
CA GLU A 163 9.68 3.23 -10.11
C GLU A 163 11.02 2.75 -10.67
N GLU A 164 10.96 1.81 -11.57
CA GLU A 164 12.15 1.29 -12.22
C GLU A 164 12.59 2.19 -13.37
N VAL A 165 13.85 2.62 -13.34
CA VAL A 165 14.45 3.44 -14.38
C VAL A 165 15.54 2.60 -15.06
N ARG A 166 15.29 2.21 -16.29
CA ARG A 166 16.23 1.38 -17.05
C ARG A 166 17.33 2.24 -17.68
N ILE A 167 18.53 2.13 -17.13
CA ILE A 167 19.73 2.84 -17.60
C ILE A 167 20.73 1.84 -18.19
N SER A 168 20.75 0.60 -17.71
CA SER A 168 21.75 -0.41 -18.06
C SER A 168 21.16 -1.81 -17.96
N ASP A 169 21.71 -2.75 -18.70
CA ASP A 169 21.37 -4.18 -18.56
C ASP A 169 22.14 -4.86 -17.41
N LYS A 170 23.14 -4.16 -16.83
CA LYS A 170 23.99 -4.69 -15.75
C LYS A 170 23.41 -4.45 -14.35
N PHE A 171 22.58 -3.44 -14.18
CA PHE A 171 21.95 -3.07 -12.91
C PHE A 171 20.60 -2.40 -13.12
N ASP A 172 19.75 -2.50 -12.12
CA ASP A 172 18.47 -1.83 -12.07
C ASP A 172 18.57 -0.58 -11.18
N VAL A 173 17.95 0.51 -11.60
CA VAL A 173 17.79 1.72 -10.78
C VAL A 173 16.33 1.82 -10.38
N VAL A 174 16.08 1.99 -9.09
CA VAL A 174 14.73 2.10 -8.54
C VAL A 174 14.59 3.42 -7.81
N ILE A 175 13.55 4.17 -8.12
CA ILE A 175 13.19 5.42 -7.44
C ILE A 175 11.96 5.18 -6.57
N ASP A 176 12.08 5.53 -5.28
CA ASP A 176 10.96 5.43 -4.33
C ASP A 176 10.83 6.68 -3.46
N TYR A 177 9.64 6.91 -2.96
CA TYR A 177 9.31 8.02 -2.07
C TYR A 177 9.55 7.71 -0.58
N ALA A 178 10.20 6.61 -0.26
CA ALA A 178 10.52 6.25 1.13
C ALA A 178 11.31 7.38 1.80
N HIS A 179 10.76 7.96 2.87
CA HIS A 179 11.32 9.15 3.52
C HIS A 179 11.38 9.02 5.05
N ASN A 180 11.10 7.83 5.59
CA ASN A 180 11.25 7.48 7.01
C ASN A 180 11.81 6.06 7.14
N ALA A 181 12.24 5.68 8.35
CA ALA A 181 12.88 4.39 8.58
C ALA A 181 11.98 3.21 8.19
N ALA A 182 10.72 3.21 8.58
CA ALA A 182 9.80 2.11 8.29
C ALA A 182 9.57 1.91 6.79
N SER A 183 9.39 3.01 6.03
CA SER A 183 9.21 2.93 4.58
C SER A 183 10.49 2.49 3.85
N LEU A 184 11.66 2.94 4.33
CA LEU A 184 12.95 2.54 3.77
C LEU A 184 13.24 1.05 4.06
N GLU A 185 12.96 0.58 5.27
CA GLU A 185 13.06 -0.83 5.62
C GLU A 185 12.14 -1.70 4.76
N SER A 186 10.90 -1.27 4.55
CA SER A 186 9.94 -1.97 3.68
C SER A 186 10.45 -2.04 2.23
N LEU A 187 11.03 -0.94 1.71
CA LEU A 187 11.64 -0.91 0.38
C LEU A 187 12.81 -1.89 0.27
N ILE A 188 13.73 -1.88 1.24
CA ILE A 188 14.88 -2.81 1.27
C ILE A 188 14.41 -4.25 1.29
N LYS A 189 13.45 -4.60 2.18
CA LYS A 189 12.86 -5.95 2.25
C LYS A 189 12.22 -6.36 0.92
N THR A 190 11.50 -5.45 0.28
CA THR A 190 10.90 -5.68 -1.04
C THR A 190 11.95 -5.97 -2.10
N LEU A 191 13.00 -5.15 -2.20
CA LEU A 191 14.04 -5.35 -3.21
C LEU A 191 14.86 -6.61 -2.98
N ARG A 192 15.04 -7.05 -1.73
CA ARG A 192 15.70 -8.31 -1.39
C ARG A 192 14.92 -9.56 -1.83
N GLN A 193 13.60 -9.47 -1.99
CA GLN A 193 12.80 -10.58 -2.54
C GLN A 193 13.23 -10.97 -3.96
N TYR A 194 13.86 -10.04 -4.70
CA TYR A 194 14.42 -10.27 -6.04
C TYR A 194 15.86 -10.80 -6.03
N GLN A 195 16.42 -11.11 -4.86
CA GLN A 195 17.73 -11.71 -4.66
C GLN A 195 18.88 -10.97 -5.39
N PRO A 196 19.01 -9.64 -5.26
CA PRO A 196 20.08 -8.91 -5.90
C PRO A 196 21.45 -9.33 -5.32
N LYS A 197 22.48 -9.46 -6.15
CA LYS A 197 23.85 -9.73 -5.67
C LYS A 197 24.39 -8.60 -4.79
N ARG A 198 23.98 -7.37 -5.06
CA ARG A 198 24.34 -6.18 -4.31
C ARG A 198 23.19 -5.19 -4.34
N LEU A 199 22.83 -4.63 -3.19
CA LEU A 199 21.86 -3.55 -3.06
C LEU A 199 22.60 -2.27 -2.62
N VAL A 200 22.48 -1.21 -3.42
CA VAL A 200 23.07 0.10 -3.09
C VAL A 200 21.93 1.06 -2.79
N LEU A 201 22.00 1.71 -1.64
CA LEU A 201 20.98 2.62 -1.18
C LEU A 201 21.49 4.06 -1.24
N LEU A 202 20.81 4.92 -2.00
CA LEU A 202 21.04 6.37 -2.04
C LEU A 202 19.80 7.08 -1.47
N PHE A 203 19.95 7.78 -0.37
CA PHE A 203 18.86 8.52 0.25
C PHE A 203 19.34 9.81 0.91
N GLY A 204 18.43 10.76 1.12
CA GLY A 204 18.67 11.99 1.84
C GLY A 204 17.60 12.24 2.92
N CYS A 205 17.95 13.06 3.90
CA CYS A 205 17.05 13.47 4.97
C CYS A 205 16.73 14.95 4.88
N GLY A 206 15.46 15.33 4.88
CA GLY A 206 15.02 16.72 4.87
C GLY A 206 15.50 17.49 6.11
N GLY A 207 16.00 18.74 5.92
CA GLY A 207 16.65 19.55 6.95
C GLY A 207 15.79 19.87 8.18
N ASN A 208 14.51 20.15 7.98
CA ASN A 208 13.57 20.58 9.05
C ASN A 208 12.78 19.41 9.66
N ARG A 209 13.37 18.20 9.72
CA ARG A 209 12.77 17.03 10.33
C ARG A 209 13.53 16.62 11.60
N SER A 210 12.88 15.83 12.47
CA SER A 210 13.49 15.35 13.72
C SER A 210 14.85 14.71 13.47
N PRO A 211 15.93 15.10 14.22
CA PRO A 211 17.24 14.47 14.12
C PRO A 211 17.19 12.95 14.34
N LEU A 212 16.31 12.46 15.24
CA LEU A 212 16.13 11.04 15.53
C LEU A 212 15.81 10.23 14.26
N ARG A 213 15.01 10.79 13.34
CA ARG A 213 14.70 10.16 12.06
C ARG A 213 15.94 9.87 11.21
N ARG A 214 16.93 10.76 11.25
CA ARG A 214 18.19 10.59 10.51
C ARG A 214 18.98 9.39 11.02
N TYR A 215 19.11 9.27 12.34
CA TYR A 215 19.78 8.12 12.97
C TYR A 215 19.06 6.82 12.67
N GLN A 216 17.74 6.81 12.77
CA GLN A 216 16.92 5.63 12.45
C GLN A 216 17.06 5.19 10.99
N MET A 217 17.12 6.12 10.03
CA MET A 217 17.33 5.79 8.63
C MET A 217 18.77 5.30 8.37
N LEU A 218 19.77 5.91 9.01
CA LEU A 218 21.16 5.47 8.90
C LEU A 218 21.39 4.08 9.48
N SER A 219 20.71 3.71 10.57
CA SER A 219 20.85 2.37 11.15
C SER A 219 20.39 1.23 10.23
N LEU A 220 19.62 1.54 9.20
CA LEU A 220 19.17 0.56 8.19
C LEU A 220 20.24 0.18 7.17
N ILE A 221 21.39 0.88 7.13
CA ILE A 221 22.51 0.56 6.22
C ILE A 221 23.00 -0.87 6.49
N HIS A 222 23.05 -1.28 7.77
CA HIS A 222 23.46 -2.64 8.15
C HIS A 222 22.46 -3.75 7.74
N ILE A 223 21.26 -3.38 7.32
CA ILE A 223 20.28 -4.35 6.78
C ILE A 223 20.51 -4.56 5.28
N SER A 224 21.27 -3.69 4.62
CA SER A 224 21.53 -3.75 3.18
C SER A 224 22.78 -4.54 2.79
N GLU A 225 23.60 -4.99 3.75
CA GLU A 225 24.77 -5.84 3.52
C GLU A 225 24.44 -7.33 3.41
#